data_6a124a4e619f31ecf7fe6cdc32d1130b
#
_entry.id   6a124a4e619f31ecf7fe6cdc32d1130b
#
_cell.length_a   1.000
_cell.length_b   1.000
_cell.length_c   1.000
_cell.angle_alpha   90.00
_cell.angle_beta   90.00
_cell.angle_gamma   90.00
#
_symmetry.space_group_name_H-M   'P 1'
#
loop_
_entity.id
_entity.type
_entity.pdbx_description
1 polymer ?
#
loop_
_entity_poly.entity_id
_entity_poly.type
_entity_poly.pdbx_seq_one_letter_code
_entity_poly.pdbx_strand_id
1 'polypeptide(L)'
;WKNAHVSSDRPASTTDVINLTNAVRARYVRLYIDSFTATDPDGGVEWDTVSIYELEVFDHQLAAPQDPSANVAEGKSAQADSVESGTQFTADKAFDGDTSTKASRWASANSDDPENTSHWIYVDLGQLRNVKTVRLYWEQRKPTGYKLQIATGETAPATDDGWTDVYTKDGHPESTTDTIRLDEVKQARFVRLLITGSTHA
;
A
#
# COMPACT_ATOMS: atom_id res chain seq x y z
N TRP A 1 21.49 18.54 8.52
CA TRP A 1 20.05 18.74 8.47
C TRP A 1 19.55 18.65 7.04
N LYS A 2 18.35 18.09 6.83
CA LYS A 2 17.64 18.09 5.54
C LYS A 2 16.28 18.75 5.75
N ASN A 3 15.87 19.58 4.81
CA ASN A 3 14.54 20.16 4.85
C ASN A 3 13.52 19.06 4.49
N ALA A 4 12.60 18.80 5.39
CA ALA A 4 11.47 17.90 5.15
C ALA A 4 10.24 18.67 4.64
N HIS A 5 10.13 19.94 5.03
CA HIS A 5 9.13 20.90 4.57
C HIS A 5 9.72 22.31 4.58
N VAL A 6 9.32 23.14 3.65
CA VAL A 6 9.64 24.57 3.59
C VAL A 6 8.35 25.32 3.27
N SER A 7 8.03 26.31 4.09
CA SER A 7 6.95 27.26 3.84
C SER A 7 7.54 28.66 3.74
N SER A 8 7.15 29.41 2.73
CA SER A 8 7.50 30.83 2.57
C SER A 8 6.38 31.77 3.04
N ASP A 9 5.24 31.20 3.41
CA ASP A 9 4.07 31.99 3.78
C ASP A 9 3.86 31.96 5.30
N ARG A 10 3.31 33.07 5.80
CA ARG A 10 2.87 33.16 7.17
C ARG A 10 1.70 32.20 7.39
N PRO A 11 1.68 31.40 8.49
CA PRO A 11 0.52 30.57 8.82
C PRO A 11 -0.75 31.39 8.86
N ALA A 12 -1.78 30.92 8.17
CA ALA A 12 -3.06 31.61 8.10
C ALA A 12 -3.91 31.47 9.39
N SER A 13 -3.45 30.61 10.32
CA SER A 13 -4.15 30.31 11.56
C SER A 13 -3.16 30.20 12.73
N THR A 14 -3.68 30.11 13.96
CA THR A 14 -2.89 29.86 15.17
C THR A 14 -2.35 28.44 15.27
N THR A 15 -2.82 27.54 14.41
CA THR A 15 -2.35 26.16 14.34
C THR A 15 -1.95 25.86 12.90
N ASP A 16 -0.73 25.42 12.70
CA ASP A 16 -0.21 24.97 11.40
C ASP A 16 0.01 23.45 11.45
N VAL A 17 -0.64 22.74 10.54
CA VAL A 17 -0.52 21.28 10.43
C VAL A 17 0.26 20.93 9.18
N ILE A 18 1.49 20.48 9.37
CA ILE A 18 2.41 20.12 8.29
C ILE A 18 2.34 18.61 8.06
N ASN A 19 1.72 18.19 6.97
CA ASN A 19 1.71 16.80 6.54
C ASN A 19 2.86 16.56 5.55
N LEU A 20 3.83 15.73 5.95
CA LEU A 20 4.90 15.35 5.05
C LEU A 20 4.39 14.36 4.00
N THR A 21 4.69 14.61 2.72
CA THR A 21 4.29 13.74 1.61
C THR A 21 4.84 12.31 1.75
N ASN A 22 5.99 12.17 2.40
CA ASN A 22 6.62 10.88 2.69
C ASN A 22 7.10 10.86 4.14
N ALA A 23 6.96 9.70 4.79
CA ALA A 23 7.53 9.50 6.10
C ALA A 23 9.07 9.62 6.06
N VAL A 24 9.62 10.40 6.97
CA VAL A 24 11.07 10.65 7.08
C VAL A 24 11.59 10.03 8.37
N ARG A 25 12.61 9.17 8.27
CA ARG A 25 13.30 8.68 9.48
C ARG A 25 14.18 9.78 10.04
N ALA A 26 13.87 10.24 11.23
CA ALA A 26 14.64 11.26 11.92
C ALA A 26 14.80 10.90 13.41
N ARG A 27 15.96 11.20 13.98
CA ARG A 27 16.17 11.17 15.43
C ARG A 27 15.87 12.53 16.06
N TYR A 28 16.10 13.60 15.27
CA TYR A 28 15.90 14.99 15.69
C TYR A 28 15.05 15.70 14.66
N VAL A 29 14.08 16.46 15.12
CA VAL A 29 13.27 17.38 14.31
C VAL A 29 13.59 18.79 14.75
N ARG A 30 13.77 19.70 13.79
CA ARG A 30 14.04 21.11 14.05
C ARG A 30 13.06 21.96 13.25
N LEU A 31 12.37 22.86 13.92
CA LEU A 31 11.78 24.02 13.28
C LEU A 31 12.87 25.07 13.12
N TYR A 32 13.10 25.51 11.90
CA TYR A 32 14.05 26.58 11.58
C TYR A 32 13.27 27.75 11.01
N ILE A 33 13.34 28.90 11.66
CA ILE A 33 12.70 30.15 11.25
C ILE A 33 13.82 31.07 10.78
N ASP A 34 13.83 31.42 9.51
CA ASP A 34 14.87 32.25 8.90
C ASP A 34 14.49 33.71 8.79
N SER A 35 13.19 34.02 8.86
CA SER A 35 12.68 35.37 8.87
C SER A 35 11.33 35.46 9.58
N PHE A 36 11.07 36.56 10.24
CA PHE A 36 9.75 36.92 10.77
C PHE A 36 9.55 38.44 10.68
N THR A 37 8.31 38.86 10.59
CA THR A 37 7.96 40.28 10.60
C THR A 37 7.39 40.64 11.97
N ALA A 38 8.05 41.55 12.66
CA ALA A 38 7.57 42.09 13.91
C ALA A 38 6.54 43.20 13.65
N THR A 39 5.35 42.83 13.14
CA THR A 39 4.23 43.76 13.02
C THR A 39 3.14 43.34 13.98
N ASP A 40 2.90 44.19 14.97
CA ASP A 40 1.69 44.11 15.78
C ASP A 40 0.51 44.63 14.95
N PRO A 41 -0.48 43.80 14.60
CA PRO A 41 -1.65 44.22 13.83
C PRO A 41 -2.50 45.26 14.60
N ASP A 42 -2.35 45.37 15.91
CA ASP A 42 -3.11 46.29 16.78
C ASP A 42 -2.34 47.55 17.16
N GLY A 43 -1.13 47.77 16.58
CA GLY A 43 -0.33 48.97 16.79
C GLY A 43 0.34 49.10 18.16
N GLY A 44 0.56 47.97 18.83
CA GLY A 44 1.24 47.87 20.12
C GLY A 44 2.78 47.82 20.02
N VAL A 45 3.44 47.39 21.07
CA VAL A 45 4.91 47.27 21.15
C VAL A 45 5.35 46.16 20.21
N GLU A 46 6.30 46.45 19.28
CA GLU A 46 6.96 45.45 18.45
C GLU A 46 7.76 44.49 19.35
N TRP A 47 7.39 43.21 19.34
CA TRP A 47 8.14 42.14 20.00
C TRP A 47 9.03 41.46 18.96
N ASP A 48 10.33 41.59 19.15
CA ASP A 48 11.33 40.93 18.31
C ASP A 48 11.54 39.47 18.76
N THR A 49 10.44 38.72 18.87
CA THR A 49 10.44 37.35 19.38
C THR A 49 9.48 36.48 18.59
N VAL A 50 9.81 35.20 18.50
CA VAL A 50 8.91 34.14 18.03
C VAL A 50 8.48 33.33 19.23
N SER A 51 7.18 33.13 19.41
CA SER A 51 6.62 32.33 20.48
C SER A 51 5.82 31.17 19.91
N ILE A 52 6.00 29.98 20.47
CA ILE A 52 5.30 28.77 20.12
C ILE A 52 4.73 28.18 21.40
N TYR A 53 3.44 27.92 21.44
CA TYR A 53 2.82 27.24 22.57
C TYR A 53 3.24 25.79 22.65
N GLU A 54 3.25 25.09 21.48
CA GLU A 54 3.59 23.69 21.40
C GLU A 54 4.08 23.31 19.99
N LEU A 55 5.05 22.41 19.91
CA LEU A 55 5.47 21.73 18.70
C LEU A 55 5.25 20.24 18.90
N GLU A 56 4.22 19.70 18.24
CA GLU A 56 3.90 18.29 18.28
C GLU A 56 4.54 17.58 17.07
N VAL A 57 5.10 16.41 17.31
CA VAL A 57 5.65 15.55 16.27
C VAL A 57 4.97 14.19 16.35
N PHE A 58 4.22 13.86 15.33
CA PHE A 58 3.53 12.58 15.25
C PHE A 58 4.38 11.57 14.48
N ASP A 59 4.69 10.46 15.13
CA ASP A 59 5.29 9.31 14.49
C ASP A 59 4.21 8.54 13.72
N HIS A 60 4.31 8.54 12.40
CA HIS A 60 3.68 7.49 11.64
C HIS A 60 4.51 6.24 11.90
N GLN A 61 4.06 5.39 12.79
CA GLN A 61 4.74 4.14 13.11
C GLN A 61 5.07 3.42 11.80
N LEU A 62 6.30 3.61 11.36
CA LEU A 62 6.91 2.62 10.47
C LEU A 62 6.80 1.32 11.26
N ALA A 63 6.02 0.38 10.73
CA ALA A 63 5.87 -0.92 11.35
C ALA A 63 7.20 -1.38 11.95
N ALA A 64 7.14 -1.99 13.13
CA ALA A 64 8.33 -2.59 13.77
C ALA A 64 9.21 -3.26 12.72
N PRO A 65 10.55 -3.27 12.85
CA PRO A 65 11.43 -3.85 11.88
C PRO A 65 10.87 -5.19 11.42
N GLN A 66 10.41 -5.24 10.17
CA GLN A 66 9.81 -6.46 9.64
C GLN A 66 10.91 -7.49 9.52
N ASP A 67 10.65 -8.69 10.01
CA ASP A 67 11.44 -9.84 9.62
C ASP A 67 11.34 -9.93 8.08
N PRO A 68 12.44 -9.76 7.34
CA PRO A 68 12.39 -9.77 5.88
C PRO A 68 12.00 -11.14 5.31
N SER A 69 11.96 -12.18 6.13
CA SER A 69 11.50 -13.52 5.78
C SER A 69 10.03 -13.77 6.12
N ALA A 70 9.40 -12.91 6.94
CA ALA A 70 8.02 -13.10 7.36
C ALA A 70 7.02 -12.83 6.22
N ASN A 71 6.04 -13.71 6.06
CA ASN A 71 4.90 -13.49 5.19
C ASN A 71 3.92 -12.51 5.87
N VAL A 72 3.99 -11.23 5.49
CA VAL A 72 3.17 -10.18 6.11
C VAL A 72 1.70 -10.21 5.66
N ALA A 73 1.37 -11.03 4.67
CA ALA A 73 -0.01 -11.22 4.17
C ALA A 73 -0.73 -12.38 4.87
N GLU A 74 0.00 -13.25 5.57
CA GLU A 74 -0.58 -14.43 6.22
C GLU A 74 -1.61 -14.06 7.29
N GLY A 75 -2.80 -14.69 7.21
CA GLY A 75 -3.91 -14.45 8.12
C GLY A 75 -4.53 -13.06 8.03
N LYS A 76 -4.26 -12.29 6.97
CA LYS A 76 -4.80 -10.96 6.77
C LYS A 76 -6.14 -10.99 6.03
N SER A 77 -6.92 -9.91 6.21
CA SER A 77 -8.19 -9.74 5.51
C SER A 77 -7.97 -9.63 4.01
N ALA A 78 -8.72 -10.39 3.24
CA ALA A 78 -8.64 -10.41 1.79
C ALA A 78 -10.02 -10.30 1.14
N GLN A 79 -10.07 -9.76 -0.06
CA GLN A 79 -11.26 -9.70 -0.89
C GLN A 79 -10.92 -10.07 -2.34
N ALA A 80 -11.91 -10.55 -3.07
CA ALA A 80 -11.81 -10.88 -4.48
C ALA A 80 -13.09 -10.43 -5.21
N ASP A 81 -13.01 -10.29 -6.53
CA ASP A 81 -14.17 -9.98 -7.38
C ASP A 81 -15.23 -11.07 -7.32
N SER A 82 -14.78 -12.31 -7.22
CA SER A 82 -15.65 -13.48 -7.28
C SER A 82 -15.06 -14.70 -6.57
N VAL A 83 -15.92 -15.69 -6.34
CA VAL A 83 -15.57 -17.02 -5.79
C VAL A 83 -16.29 -18.07 -6.62
N GLU A 84 -15.60 -19.18 -6.90
CA GLU A 84 -16.17 -20.33 -7.62
C GLU A 84 -17.44 -20.83 -6.94
N SER A 85 -18.54 -20.88 -7.70
CA SER A 85 -19.86 -21.21 -7.19
C SER A 85 -19.92 -22.61 -6.56
N GLY A 86 -20.55 -22.71 -5.39
CA GLY A 86 -20.71 -24.00 -4.69
C GLY A 86 -19.46 -24.51 -3.97
N THR A 87 -18.41 -23.69 -3.89
CA THR A 87 -17.15 -24.06 -3.22
C THR A 87 -16.88 -23.21 -1.99
N GLN A 88 -15.81 -23.58 -1.25
CA GLN A 88 -15.29 -22.84 -0.11
C GLN A 88 -13.95 -22.11 -0.47
N PHE A 89 -13.68 -21.88 -1.76
CA PHE A 89 -12.42 -21.32 -2.26
C PHE A 89 -12.42 -19.79 -2.17
N THR A 90 -12.68 -19.28 -0.97
CA THR A 90 -12.80 -17.87 -0.64
C THR A 90 -11.45 -17.14 -0.66
N ALA A 91 -11.47 -15.79 -0.71
CA ALA A 91 -10.26 -14.99 -0.82
C ALA A 91 -9.25 -15.21 0.32
N ASP A 92 -9.72 -15.42 1.55
CA ASP A 92 -8.89 -15.67 2.72
C ASP A 92 -8.02 -16.94 2.59
N LYS A 93 -8.47 -17.94 1.81
CA LYS A 93 -7.73 -19.17 1.55
C LYS A 93 -6.43 -18.97 0.79
N ALA A 94 -6.30 -17.87 0.05
CA ALA A 94 -5.05 -17.54 -0.60
C ALA A 94 -4.00 -16.90 0.34
N PHE A 95 -4.37 -16.69 1.62
CA PHE A 95 -3.51 -16.02 2.61
C PHE A 95 -3.48 -16.75 3.97
N ASP A 96 -3.85 -18.03 4.02
CA ASP A 96 -3.92 -18.82 5.24
C ASP A 96 -2.60 -19.56 5.59
N GLY A 97 -1.57 -19.43 4.75
CA GLY A 97 -0.25 -20.04 4.94
C GLY A 97 -0.13 -21.45 4.39
N ASP A 98 -1.21 -22.10 3.94
CA ASP A 98 -1.16 -23.42 3.33
C ASP A 98 -0.97 -23.35 1.82
N THR A 99 0.20 -23.75 1.35
CA THR A 99 0.59 -23.72 -0.07
C THR A 99 0.45 -25.08 -0.77
N SER A 100 -0.12 -26.07 -0.11
CA SER A 100 -0.10 -27.47 -0.56
C SER A 100 -1.47 -28.13 -0.66
N THR A 101 -2.41 -27.73 0.17
CA THR A 101 -3.73 -28.34 0.23
C THR A 101 -4.67 -27.74 -0.81
N LYS A 102 -5.23 -28.56 -1.70
CA LYS A 102 -6.17 -28.10 -2.75
C LYS A 102 -7.39 -27.36 -2.19
N ALA A 103 -7.82 -27.67 -0.98
CA ALA A 103 -8.93 -26.97 -0.33
C ALA A 103 -8.54 -25.55 0.13
N SER A 104 -7.26 -25.27 0.30
CA SER A 104 -6.73 -24.00 0.76
C SER A 104 -6.26 -23.14 -0.41
N ARG A 105 -7.23 -22.71 -1.22
CA ARG A 105 -6.97 -21.80 -2.35
C ARG A 105 -8.15 -20.86 -2.56
N TRP A 106 -7.90 -19.76 -3.18
CA TRP A 106 -8.93 -18.98 -3.84
C TRP A 106 -9.13 -19.47 -5.26
N ALA A 107 -10.38 -19.52 -5.72
CA ALA A 107 -10.71 -19.72 -7.12
C ALA A 107 -11.81 -18.71 -7.50
N SER A 108 -11.60 -18.01 -8.61
CA SER A 108 -12.59 -17.11 -9.18
C SER A 108 -13.83 -17.88 -9.68
N ALA A 109 -14.95 -17.19 -9.80
CA ALA A 109 -16.10 -17.75 -10.51
C ALA A 109 -15.74 -18.09 -11.95
N ASN A 110 -16.37 -19.12 -12.48
CA ASN A 110 -16.32 -19.37 -13.93
C ASN A 110 -17.10 -18.26 -14.63
N SER A 111 -16.56 -17.75 -15.73
CA SER A 111 -17.27 -16.85 -16.62
C SER A 111 -17.72 -17.66 -17.84
N ASP A 112 -19.01 -17.57 -18.17
CA ASP A 112 -19.54 -18.10 -19.44
C ASP A 112 -19.20 -17.18 -20.62
N ASP A 113 -18.70 -15.98 -20.33
CA ASP A 113 -18.28 -14.99 -21.31
C ASP A 113 -16.76 -15.12 -21.58
N PRO A 114 -16.35 -15.61 -22.76
CA PRO A 114 -14.94 -15.76 -23.11
C PRO A 114 -14.17 -14.43 -23.16
N GLU A 115 -14.87 -13.30 -23.21
CA GLU A 115 -14.28 -11.96 -23.19
C GLU A 115 -14.06 -11.43 -21.78
N ASN A 116 -14.74 -11.99 -20.79
CA ASN A 116 -14.62 -11.60 -19.39
C ASN A 116 -13.72 -12.57 -18.61
N THR A 117 -12.43 -12.51 -18.88
CA THR A 117 -11.40 -13.36 -18.27
C THR A 117 -10.58 -12.63 -17.20
N SER A 118 -11.00 -11.44 -16.81
CA SER A 118 -10.30 -10.61 -15.81
C SER A 118 -10.87 -10.88 -14.43
N HIS A 119 -9.98 -11.18 -13.48
CA HIS A 119 -10.31 -11.39 -12.08
C HIS A 119 -9.31 -10.70 -11.18
N TRP A 120 -9.71 -10.39 -9.96
CA TRP A 120 -8.78 -9.81 -8.99
C TRP A 120 -8.98 -10.37 -7.58
N ILE A 121 -7.89 -10.38 -6.83
CA ILE A 121 -7.86 -10.63 -5.39
C ILE A 121 -6.88 -9.66 -4.75
N TYR A 122 -7.23 -9.09 -3.60
CA TYR A 122 -6.31 -8.27 -2.82
C TYR A 122 -6.31 -8.66 -1.33
N VAL A 123 -5.22 -8.28 -0.66
CA VAL A 123 -5.04 -8.41 0.78
C VAL A 123 -4.81 -7.03 1.41
N ASP A 124 -5.43 -6.76 2.57
CA ASP A 124 -5.12 -5.63 3.44
C ASP A 124 -4.04 -6.07 4.44
N LEU A 125 -2.84 -5.54 4.33
CA LEU A 125 -1.73 -5.82 5.25
C LEU A 125 -1.94 -5.19 6.64
N GLY A 126 -3.05 -4.45 6.83
CA GLY A 126 -3.46 -3.81 8.07
C GLY A 126 -2.79 -2.47 8.34
N GLN A 127 -1.65 -2.22 7.73
CA GLN A 127 -0.87 -0.97 7.82
C GLN A 127 0.10 -0.88 6.64
N LEU A 128 0.71 0.28 6.45
CA LEU A 128 1.79 0.43 5.47
C LEU A 128 2.94 -0.52 5.77
N ARG A 129 3.38 -1.27 4.77
CA ARG A 129 4.47 -2.24 4.81
C ARG A 129 5.46 -1.97 3.67
N ASN A 130 6.71 -2.32 3.91
CA ASN A 130 7.73 -2.35 2.87
C ASN A 130 7.66 -3.68 2.13
N VAL A 131 7.16 -3.67 0.90
CA VAL A 131 7.04 -4.86 0.04
C VAL A 131 8.19 -4.87 -0.95
N LYS A 132 8.94 -5.96 -0.99
CA LYS A 132 10.05 -6.18 -1.93
C LYS A 132 9.88 -7.46 -2.74
N THR A 133 9.25 -8.48 -2.12
CA THR A 133 9.08 -9.79 -2.75
C THR A 133 7.64 -10.25 -2.57
N VAL A 134 7.06 -10.75 -3.64
CA VAL A 134 5.75 -11.42 -3.63
C VAL A 134 5.94 -12.82 -4.22
N ARG A 135 5.37 -13.82 -3.56
CA ARG A 135 5.33 -15.20 -4.07
C ARG A 135 3.90 -15.59 -4.36
N LEU A 136 3.68 -16.17 -5.50
CA LEU A 136 2.41 -16.70 -5.94
C LEU A 136 2.56 -18.21 -6.11
N TYR A 137 1.68 -18.96 -5.46
CA TYR A 137 1.61 -20.42 -5.60
C TYR A 137 0.36 -20.75 -6.40
N TRP A 138 0.59 -21.22 -7.62
CA TRP A 138 -0.47 -21.52 -8.56
C TRP A 138 -0.95 -22.96 -8.42
N GLU A 139 -2.26 -23.15 -8.49
CA GLU A 139 -2.85 -24.44 -8.79
C GLU A 139 -2.62 -24.76 -10.29
N GLN A 140 -3.21 -25.82 -10.79
CA GLN A 140 -2.95 -26.25 -12.18
C GLN A 140 -3.45 -25.25 -13.25
N ARG A 141 -4.53 -24.52 -12.96
CA ARG A 141 -5.08 -23.51 -13.86
C ARG A 141 -4.38 -22.18 -13.64
N LYS A 142 -3.52 -21.83 -14.57
CA LYS A 142 -2.72 -20.61 -14.51
C LYS A 142 -3.28 -19.54 -15.43
N PRO A 143 -3.15 -18.26 -15.08
CA PRO A 143 -3.57 -17.16 -15.95
C PRO A 143 -2.71 -17.08 -17.21
N THR A 144 -3.22 -16.39 -18.24
CA THR A 144 -2.45 -16.03 -19.45
C THR A 144 -1.71 -14.71 -19.30
N GLY A 145 -1.96 -14.00 -18.21
CA GLY A 145 -1.28 -12.76 -17.84
C GLY A 145 -1.81 -12.24 -16.53
N TYR A 146 -0.98 -11.47 -15.81
CA TYR A 146 -1.39 -10.83 -14.56
C TYR A 146 -0.54 -9.61 -14.23
N LYS A 147 -1.07 -8.78 -13.33
CA LYS A 147 -0.35 -7.66 -12.74
C LYS A 147 -0.34 -7.75 -11.22
N LEU A 148 0.74 -7.28 -10.61
CA LEU A 148 0.74 -6.92 -9.20
C LEU A 148 0.54 -5.43 -9.08
N GLN A 149 -0.37 -5.04 -8.19
CA GLN A 149 -0.73 -3.67 -7.95
C GLN A 149 -0.71 -3.39 -6.45
N ILE A 150 -0.47 -2.15 -6.10
CA ILE A 150 -0.43 -1.70 -4.70
C ILE A 150 -1.29 -0.46 -4.50
N ALA A 151 -1.72 -0.27 -3.25
CA ALA A 151 -2.29 0.98 -2.78
C ALA A 151 -1.83 1.29 -1.35
N THR A 152 -1.79 2.58 -1.01
CA THR A 152 -1.24 3.08 0.27
C THR A 152 -2.29 3.74 1.16
N GLY A 153 -3.53 3.91 0.67
CA GLY A 153 -4.62 4.56 1.38
C GLY A 153 -5.07 3.84 2.66
N GLU A 154 -5.96 4.45 3.41
CA GLU A 154 -6.56 3.83 4.61
C GLU A 154 -7.60 2.77 4.25
N THR A 155 -8.18 2.87 3.07
CA THR A 155 -9.13 1.92 2.49
C THR A 155 -8.66 1.45 1.14
N ALA A 156 -9.07 0.26 0.72
CA ALA A 156 -8.80 -0.24 -0.62
C ALA A 156 -9.48 0.67 -1.66
N PRO A 157 -8.81 0.98 -2.78
CA PRO A 157 -9.42 1.73 -3.86
C PRO A 157 -10.68 1.03 -4.39
N ALA A 158 -11.74 1.82 -4.60
CA ALA A 158 -13.00 1.33 -5.14
C ALA A 158 -12.95 1.13 -6.67
N THR A 159 -12.00 1.78 -7.35
CA THR A 159 -11.84 1.78 -8.81
C THR A 159 -10.40 1.44 -9.20
N ASP A 160 -10.20 1.03 -10.45
CA ASP A 160 -8.88 0.56 -10.92
C ASP A 160 -7.82 1.66 -10.99
N ASP A 161 -8.21 2.90 -11.20
CA ASP A 161 -7.31 4.06 -11.24
C ASP A 161 -6.66 4.38 -9.87
N GLY A 162 -7.23 3.88 -8.79
CA GLY A 162 -6.65 3.99 -7.45
C GLY A 162 -5.51 3.01 -7.16
N TRP A 163 -5.24 2.06 -8.05
CA TRP A 163 -4.18 1.07 -7.91
C TRP A 163 -2.97 1.43 -8.77
N THR A 164 -1.78 1.14 -8.26
CA THR A 164 -0.51 1.37 -8.97
C THR A 164 0.10 0.06 -9.40
N ASP A 165 0.35 -0.13 -10.70
CA ASP A 165 1.05 -1.30 -11.25
C ASP A 165 2.51 -1.28 -10.77
N VAL A 166 2.98 -2.39 -10.18
CA VAL A 166 4.37 -2.56 -9.74
C VAL A 166 5.06 -3.74 -10.44
N TYR A 167 4.28 -4.59 -11.09
CA TYR A 167 4.78 -5.70 -11.91
C TYR A 167 3.72 -6.13 -12.91
N THR A 168 4.14 -6.51 -14.12
CA THR A 168 3.30 -7.10 -15.16
C THR A 168 3.95 -8.38 -15.69
N LYS A 169 3.17 -9.43 -15.80
CA LYS A 169 3.52 -10.69 -16.45
C LYS A 169 2.64 -10.89 -17.65
N ASP A 170 3.24 -10.94 -18.83
CA ASP A 170 2.59 -11.37 -20.04
C ASP A 170 2.89 -12.86 -20.27
N GLY A 171 1.86 -13.63 -20.59
CA GLY A 171 1.98 -15.08 -20.76
C GLY A 171 1.82 -15.87 -19.44
N HIS A 172 1.72 -17.18 -19.62
CA HIS A 172 1.55 -18.10 -18.49
C HIS A 172 2.75 -18.09 -17.53
N PRO A 173 2.53 -18.27 -16.23
CA PRO A 173 3.60 -18.62 -15.29
C PRO A 173 4.33 -19.90 -15.75
N GLU A 174 5.65 -19.86 -15.75
CA GLU A 174 6.49 -20.99 -16.20
C GLU A 174 6.45 -22.17 -15.22
N SER A 175 6.23 -21.87 -13.94
CA SER A 175 6.18 -22.87 -12.88
C SER A 175 4.90 -22.73 -12.03
N THR A 176 4.71 -23.64 -11.08
CA THR A 176 3.64 -23.54 -10.07
C THR A 176 3.95 -22.51 -9.00
N THR A 177 5.13 -21.92 -8.99
CA THR A 177 5.52 -20.87 -8.04
C THR A 177 6.21 -19.74 -8.78
N ASP A 178 5.64 -18.54 -8.69
CA ASP A 178 6.29 -17.32 -9.14
C ASP A 178 6.87 -16.57 -7.94
N THR A 179 8.14 -16.21 -8.03
CA THR A 179 8.81 -15.34 -7.06
C THR A 179 9.16 -14.03 -7.73
N ILE A 180 8.39 -13.00 -7.43
CA ILE A 180 8.52 -11.67 -8.01
C ILE A 180 9.30 -10.81 -7.05
N ARG A 181 10.47 -10.32 -7.49
CA ARG A 181 11.28 -9.34 -6.77
C ARG A 181 11.13 -7.99 -7.47
N LEU A 182 10.51 -7.06 -6.78
CA LEU A 182 10.37 -5.69 -7.29
C LEU A 182 11.75 -5.03 -7.40
N ASP A 183 11.94 -4.15 -8.38
CA ASP A 183 13.22 -3.46 -8.58
C ASP A 183 13.62 -2.65 -7.35
N GLU A 184 12.65 -2.04 -6.68
CA GLU A 184 12.83 -1.31 -5.43
C GLU A 184 11.80 -1.72 -4.38
N VAL A 185 12.05 -1.37 -3.13
CA VAL A 185 11.07 -1.54 -2.04
C VAL A 185 9.90 -0.59 -2.28
N LYS A 186 8.67 -1.11 -2.29
CA LYS A 186 7.44 -0.35 -2.41
C LYS A 186 6.72 -0.31 -1.07
N GLN A 187 6.18 0.86 -0.71
CA GLN A 187 5.27 0.95 0.42
C GLN A 187 3.85 0.61 -0.04
N ALA A 188 3.20 -0.30 0.67
CA ALA A 188 1.85 -0.72 0.38
C ALA A 188 1.09 -1.06 1.67
N ARG A 189 -0.19 -0.71 1.75
CA ARG A 189 -1.14 -1.29 2.69
C ARG A 189 -1.94 -2.39 2.00
N PHE A 190 -2.30 -2.18 0.75
CA PHE A 190 -3.03 -3.17 -0.05
C PHE A 190 -2.13 -3.69 -1.17
N VAL A 191 -2.16 -5.00 -1.38
CA VAL A 191 -1.51 -5.67 -2.52
C VAL A 191 -2.58 -6.43 -3.28
N ARG A 192 -2.72 -6.15 -4.58
CA ARG A 192 -3.69 -6.77 -5.48
C ARG A 192 -2.98 -7.57 -6.57
N LEU A 193 -3.46 -8.78 -6.79
CA LEU A 193 -3.23 -9.54 -8.00
C LEU A 193 -4.40 -9.28 -8.95
N LEU A 194 -4.14 -8.68 -10.10
CA LEU A 194 -5.08 -8.51 -11.20
C LEU A 194 -4.73 -9.52 -12.29
N ILE A 195 -5.59 -10.48 -12.51
CA ILE A 195 -5.51 -11.44 -13.61
C ILE A 195 -6.05 -10.76 -14.85
N THR A 196 -5.25 -10.66 -15.91
CA THR A 196 -5.58 -9.97 -17.15
C THR A 196 -6.02 -10.91 -18.27
N GLY A 197 -5.96 -12.20 -18.03
CA GLY A 197 -6.46 -13.21 -18.93
C GLY A 197 -6.39 -14.61 -18.32
N SER A 198 -7.37 -15.43 -18.63
CA SER A 198 -7.40 -16.85 -18.28
C SER A 198 -7.79 -17.66 -19.52
N THR A 199 -7.30 -18.88 -19.64
CA THR A 199 -7.78 -19.80 -20.68
C THR A 199 -9.00 -20.53 -20.17
N HIS A 200 -10.08 -20.49 -20.93
CA HIS A 200 -11.12 -21.51 -20.81
C HIS A 200 -10.55 -22.84 -21.33
N ALA A 201 -10.54 -23.86 -20.47
CA ALA A 201 -10.25 -25.23 -20.89
C ALA A 201 -11.56 -25.97 -21.12
#